data_2282b847269cfbcf99f9fb9ab5c04419
#
_entry.id   2282b847269cfbcf99f9fb9ab5c04419
#
_cell.length_a   1.000
_cell.length_b   1.000
_cell.length_c   1.000
_cell.angle_alpha   90.00
_cell.angle_beta   90.00
_cell.angle_gamma   90.00
#
_symmetry.space_group_name_H-M   'P 1'
#
loop_
_entity.id
_entity.type
_entity.pdbx_description
1 polymer ?
#
loop_
_entity_poly.entity_id
_entity_poly.type
_entity_poly.pdbx_seq_one_letter_code
_entity_poly.pdbx_strand_id
1 'polypeptide(L)'
;MKMNSGIRRAMIAAAAGLGLFAAAGPAFAGADFDRVKQQGFVRCGASMKAIGFSYYDSNGMAKGFDVDFCRAISAAMFGVPDNVRFVSTTIPTRFVVLQTNEVDVQLQTIALTILRDTTLGLTNVATLLHNGLGIMVAKDLNIDKAEKLDGATLCIQQGTTMERAALDFAKAKGITIKLQQYDNIETEKAAFYAGRCDGMLNDLLSLQRDKVSAPKPDNYAILPDILSKESDGLMVRSGDSEWENLVRW
;
A
#
# COMPACT_ATOMS: atom_id res chain seq x y z
N MET A 1 -53.43 -9.41 52.55
CA MET A 1 -53.38 -8.27 51.59
C MET A 1 -52.81 -8.80 50.29
N LYS A 2 -53.64 -9.04 49.26
CA LYS A 2 -53.21 -9.64 47.97
C LYS A 2 -52.73 -8.50 47.09
N MET A 3 -51.44 -8.52 46.77
CA MET A 3 -50.82 -7.55 45.93
C MET A 3 -51.22 -7.73 44.45
N ASN A 4 -51.65 -6.66 43.81
CA ASN A 4 -52.36 -6.64 42.52
C ASN A 4 -51.37 -7.08 41.41
N SER A 5 -51.79 -8.00 40.54
CA SER A 5 -50.96 -8.62 39.49
C SER A 5 -50.39 -7.62 38.46
N GLY A 6 -50.97 -6.42 38.37
CA GLY A 6 -50.50 -5.36 37.48
C GLY A 6 -49.17 -4.71 37.91
N ILE A 7 -48.94 -4.62 39.23
CA ILE A 7 -47.70 -3.99 39.77
C ILE A 7 -46.47 -4.92 39.61
N ARG A 8 -46.66 -6.24 39.66
CA ARG A 8 -45.60 -7.22 39.43
C ARG A 8 -45.12 -7.22 37.96
N ARG A 9 -46.03 -7.00 37.01
CA ARG A 9 -45.66 -6.95 35.58
C ARG A 9 -44.96 -5.65 35.22
N ALA A 10 -45.28 -4.53 35.83
CA ALA A 10 -44.59 -3.26 35.62
C ALA A 10 -43.15 -3.24 36.20
N MET A 11 -42.90 -3.90 37.34
CA MET A 11 -41.56 -3.98 37.93
C MET A 11 -40.63 -4.91 37.16
N ILE A 12 -41.12 -5.96 36.51
CA ILE A 12 -40.32 -6.88 35.69
C ILE A 12 -39.94 -6.22 34.35
N ALA A 13 -40.83 -5.39 33.78
CA ALA A 13 -40.52 -4.63 32.55
C ALA A 13 -39.50 -3.50 32.79
N ALA A 14 -39.48 -2.85 33.94
CA ALA A 14 -38.54 -1.82 34.30
C ALA A 14 -37.12 -2.38 34.57
N ALA A 15 -36.97 -3.59 35.10
CA ALA A 15 -35.68 -4.25 35.33
C ALA A 15 -35.07 -4.78 34.04
N ALA A 16 -35.85 -5.15 33.02
CA ALA A 16 -35.34 -5.61 31.72
C ALA A 16 -34.82 -4.46 30.83
N GLY A 17 -35.32 -3.22 31.03
CA GLY A 17 -34.89 -2.04 30.26
C GLY A 17 -33.53 -1.43 30.68
N LEU A 18 -33.08 -1.66 31.92
CA LEU A 18 -31.81 -1.14 32.41
C LEU A 18 -30.60 -2.04 32.10
N GLY A 19 -30.84 -3.26 31.65
CA GLY A 19 -29.75 -4.24 31.38
C GLY A 19 -29.08 -4.14 30.01
N LEU A 20 -29.63 -3.40 29.04
CA LEU A 20 -29.12 -3.34 27.66
C LEU A 20 -28.13 -2.19 27.36
N PHE A 21 -27.91 -1.30 28.33
CA PHE A 21 -26.96 -0.16 28.13
C PHE A 21 -25.52 -0.40 28.60
N ALA A 22 -25.23 -1.58 29.16
CA ALA A 22 -23.91 -1.85 29.77
C ALA A 22 -22.91 -2.59 28.87
N ALA A 23 -23.20 -2.76 27.57
CA ALA A 23 -22.32 -3.52 26.65
C ALA A 23 -21.62 -2.65 25.59
N ALA A 24 -21.68 -1.32 25.67
CA ALA A 24 -20.76 -0.47 24.95
C ALA A 24 -19.45 -0.42 25.77
N GLY A 25 -18.60 -1.43 25.61
CA GLY A 25 -17.21 -1.34 26.06
C GLY A 25 -16.59 -0.06 25.48
N PRO A 26 -15.68 0.60 26.21
CA PRO A 26 -14.99 1.75 25.69
C PRO A 26 -14.34 1.32 24.36
N ALA A 27 -14.66 1.99 23.27
CA ALA A 27 -13.84 1.94 22.08
C ALA A 27 -12.46 2.45 22.52
N PHE A 28 -11.49 1.55 22.63
CA PHE A 28 -10.11 1.90 22.97
C PHE A 28 -9.54 2.67 21.77
N ALA A 29 -9.67 3.98 21.77
CA ALA A 29 -8.83 4.87 21.01
C ALA A 29 -7.40 4.65 21.59
N GLY A 30 -6.44 4.21 20.74
CA GLY A 30 -5.07 3.96 21.20
C GLY A 30 -4.65 2.47 21.26
N ALA A 31 -5.49 1.52 20.80
CA ALA A 31 -5.20 0.09 20.88
C ALA A 31 -3.91 -0.32 20.14
N ASP A 32 -3.59 0.31 19.02
CA ASP A 32 -2.37 0.02 18.26
C ASP A 32 -1.14 0.66 18.91
N PHE A 33 -1.24 1.90 19.37
CA PHE A 33 -0.17 2.57 20.09
C PHE A 33 0.24 1.80 21.35
N ASP A 34 -0.74 1.45 22.19
CA ASP A 34 -0.48 0.70 23.44
C ASP A 34 0.10 -0.68 23.14
N ARG A 35 -0.41 -1.38 22.14
CA ARG A 35 0.10 -2.68 21.73
C ARG A 35 1.55 -2.59 21.24
N VAL A 36 1.88 -1.63 20.37
CA VAL A 36 3.24 -1.42 19.87
C VAL A 36 4.18 -1.07 21.02
N LYS A 37 3.74 -0.22 21.96
CA LYS A 37 4.48 0.13 23.15
C LYS A 37 4.77 -1.09 24.05
N GLN A 38 3.76 -1.93 24.28
CA GLN A 38 3.90 -3.13 25.12
C GLN A 38 4.78 -4.20 24.49
N GLN A 39 4.68 -4.40 23.16
CA GLN A 39 5.50 -5.39 22.45
C GLN A 39 6.97 -4.97 22.31
N GLY A 40 7.29 -3.66 22.45
CA GLY A 40 8.65 -3.13 22.45
C GLY A 40 9.32 -3.03 21.06
N PHE A 41 8.59 -3.21 19.97
CA PHE A 41 9.09 -3.09 18.60
C PHE A 41 7.96 -2.75 17.63
N VAL A 42 8.29 -2.23 16.45
CA VAL A 42 7.36 -1.96 15.36
C VAL A 42 7.43 -3.08 14.33
N ARG A 43 6.29 -3.64 13.91
CA ARG A 43 6.19 -4.57 12.78
C ARG A 43 5.92 -3.77 11.51
N CYS A 44 6.90 -3.73 10.61
CA CYS A 44 6.83 -3.00 9.36
C CYS A 44 6.60 -3.95 8.18
N GLY A 45 5.49 -3.77 7.47
CA GLY A 45 5.21 -4.42 6.20
C GLY A 45 5.91 -3.67 5.06
N ALA A 46 6.71 -4.38 4.26
CA ALA A 46 7.40 -3.84 3.11
C ALA A 46 7.76 -4.96 2.12
N SER A 47 8.12 -4.64 0.88
CA SER A 47 8.43 -5.64 -0.14
C SER A 47 9.62 -6.54 0.22
N MET A 48 10.64 -6.00 0.87
CA MET A 48 11.94 -6.62 1.17
C MET A 48 12.68 -7.21 -0.06
N LYS A 49 12.27 -6.82 -1.28
CA LYS A 49 12.87 -7.20 -2.57
C LYS A 49 13.05 -6.01 -3.52
N ALA A 50 12.65 -4.80 -3.09
CA ALA A 50 12.72 -3.58 -3.89
C ALA A 50 14.00 -2.79 -3.57
N ILE A 51 15.05 -2.98 -4.38
CA ILE A 51 16.31 -2.24 -4.22
C ILE A 51 16.03 -0.72 -4.23
N GLY A 52 16.63 0.00 -3.28
CA GLY A 52 16.39 1.42 -3.03
C GLY A 52 15.25 1.72 -2.08
N PHE A 53 14.20 0.88 -2.04
CA PHE A 53 13.05 1.05 -1.13
C PHE A 53 13.12 0.15 0.10
N SER A 54 13.07 -1.18 -0.09
CA SER A 54 13.18 -2.15 0.99
C SER A 54 13.78 -3.45 0.48
N TYR A 55 14.97 -3.79 0.98
CA TYR A 55 15.69 -5.00 0.57
C TYR A 55 16.69 -5.42 1.64
N TYR A 56 17.15 -6.66 1.57
CA TYR A 56 18.28 -7.12 2.36
C TYR A 56 19.56 -7.01 1.54
N ASP A 57 20.60 -6.42 2.14
CA ASP A 57 21.94 -6.39 1.54
C ASP A 57 22.64 -7.75 1.63
N SER A 58 23.86 -7.86 1.10
CA SER A 58 24.65 -9.09 1.10
C SER A 58 24.99 -9.62 2.50
N ASN A 59 24.88 -8.79 3.53
CA ASN A 59 25.10 -9.15 4.93
C ASN A 59 23.78 -9.51 5.66
N GLY A 60 22.64 -9.54 4.94
CA GLY A 60 21.32 -9.78 5.50
C GLY A 60 20.75 -8.58 6.26
N MET A 61 21.32 -7.39 6.11
CA MET A 61 20.82 -6.19 6.77
C MET A 61 19.75 -5.51 5.90
N ALA A 62 18.63 -5.15 6.53
CA ALA A 62 17.57 -4.40 5.88
C ALA A 62 18.05 -2.98 5.53
N LYS A 63 17.82 -2.55 4.28
CA LYS A 63 18.23 -1.26 3.71
C LYS A 63 17.12 -0.67 2.85
N GLY A 64 17.14 0.67 2.72
CA GLY A 64 16.34 1.43 1.79
C GLY A 64 15.36 2.39 2.44
N PHE A 65 14.72 3.19 1.61
CA PHE A 65 13.83 4.27 1.99
C PHE A 65 12.72 3.85 2.98
N ASP A 66 11.97 2.78 2.66
CA ASP A 66 10.92 2.25 3.54
C ASP A 66 11.50 1.76 4.89
N VAL A 67 12.70 1.15 4.85
CA VAL A 67 13.39 0.64 6.04
C VAL A 67 13.76 1.78 6.97
N ASP A 68 14.25 2.89 6.41
CA ASP A 68 14.67 4.05 7.21
C ASP A 68 13.47 4.77 7.83
N PHE A 69 12.31 4.82 7.16
CA PHE A 69 11.06 5.28 7.77
C PHE A 69 10.61 4.39 8.93
N CYS A 70 10.68 3.07 8.79
CA CYS A 70 10.37 2.15 9.89
C CYS A 70 11.29 2.36 11.10
N ARG A 71 12.57 2.61 10.85
CA ARG A 71 13.54 2.94 11.90
C ARG A 71 13.26 4.29 12.54
N ALA A 72 12.82 5.28 11.77
CA ALA A 72 12.42 6.57 12.31
C ALA A 72 11.20 6.44 13.24
N ILE A 73 10.19 5.66 12.87
CA ILE A 73 9.04 5.35 13.72
C ILE A 73 9.49 4.65 15.02
N SER A 74 10.41 3.69 14.92
CA SER A 74 10.98 3.01 16.08
C SER A 74 11.74 3.98 17.00
N ALA A 75 12.55 4.86 16.42
CA ALA A 75 13.29 5.87 17.18
C ALA A 75 12.34 6.86 17.89
N ALA A 76 11.25 7.27 17.22
CA ALA A 76 10.24 8.13 17.83
C ALA A 76 9.52 7.43 19.00
N MET A 77 9.22 6.14 18.87
CA MET A 77 8.48 5.38 19.88
C MET A 77 9.35 4.93 21.05
N PHE A 78 10.58 4.48 20.78
CA PHE A 78 11.44 3.78 21.76
C PHE A 78 12.78 4.49 22.04
N GLY A 79 13.10 5.58 21.33
CA GLY A 79 14.40 6.23 21.43
C GLY A 79 15.54 5.47 20.72
N VAL A 80 15.26 4.35 20.07
CA VAL A 80 16.24 3.53 19.34
C VAL A 80 15.67 3.11 17.98
N PRO A 81 16.47 3.10 16.87
CA PRO A 81 15.97 2.85 15.53
C PRO A 81 15.74 1.36 15.20
N ASP A 82 16.39 0.44 15.93
CA ASP A 82 16.47 -0.95 15.52
C ASP A 82 15.43 -1.87 16.19
N ASN A 83 14.50 -1.32 16.98
CA ASN A 83 13.34 -2.07 17.49
C ASN A 83 12.28 -2.21 16.40
N VAL A 84 12.66 -2.79 15.26
CA VAL A 84 11.81 -3.03 14.08
C VAL A 84 11.88 -4.49 13.68
N ARG A 85 10.74 -5.06 13.31
CA ARG A 85 10.62 -6.36 12.64
C ARG A 85 10.02 -6.16 11.25
N PHE A 86 10.78 -6.50 10.23
CA PHE A 86 10.31 -6.39 8.85
C PHE A 86 9.53 -7.65 8.46
N VAL A 87 8.33 -7.42 7.92
CA VAL A 87 7.45 -8.47 7.39
C VAL A 87 7.41 -8.28 5.87
N SER A 88 7.86 -9.29 5.13
CA SER A 88 7.81 -9.23 3.67
C SER A 88 6.38 -9.34 3.19
N THR A 89 5.92 -8.34 2.44
CA THR A 89 4.58 -8.26 1.87
C THR A 89 4.61 -8.22 0.36
N THR A 90 3.52 -8.60 -0.26
CA THR A 90 3.29 -8.50 -1.71
C THR A 90 2.16 -7.51 -1.99
N ILE A 91 2.01 -7.06 -3.24
CA ILE A 91 0.91 -6.17 -3.62
C ILE A 91 -0.46 -6.74 -3.22
N PRO A 92 -0.79 -8.03 -3.47
CA PRO A 92 -2.08 -8.59 -3.06
C PRO A 92 -2.27 -8.68 -1.55
N THR A 93 -1.20 -8.86 -0.77
CA THR A 93 -1.32 -9.12 0.68
C THR A 93 -1.15 -7.89 1.57
N ARG A 94 -0.53 -6.82 1.07
CA ARG A 94 -0.10 -5.66 1.89
C ARG A 94 -1.20 -5.01 2.72
N PHE A 95 -2.43 -4.93 2.21
CA PHE A 95 -3.54 -4.37 2.97
C PHE A 95 -4.13 -5.37 3.96
N VAL A 96 -4.22 -6.63 3.57
CA VAL A 96 -4.76 -7.70 4.42
C VAL A 96 -3.91 -7.88 5.67
N VAL A 97 -2.58 -7.97 5.55
CA VAL A 97 -1.69 -8.13 6.72
C VAL A 97 -1.75 -6.93 7.68
N LEU A 98 -2.04 -5.74 7.18
CA LEU A 98 -2.28 -4.57 8.01
C LEU A 98 -3.64 -4.65 8.71
N GLN A 99 -4.70 -5.04 7.99
CA GLN A 99 -6.06 -5.22 8.54
C GLN A 99 -6.10 -6.34 9.58
N THR A 100 -5.39 -7.46 9.37
CA THR A 100 -5.34 -8.61 10.28
C THR A 100 -4.36 -8.44 11.44
N ASN A 101 -3.76 -7.26 11.56
CA ASN A 101 -2.86 -6.95 12.66
C ASN A 101 -1.54 -7.76 12.66
N GLU A 102 -1.10 -8.22 11.48
CA GLU A 102 0.21 -8.87 11.33
C GLU A 102 1.35 -7.84 11.25
N VAL A 103 1.04 -6.62 10.76
CA VAL A 103 1.95 -5.47 10.76
C VAL A 103 1.30 -4.26 11.43
N ASP A 104 2.12 -3.32 11.88
CA ASP A 104 1.69 -2.10 12.57
C ASP A 104 1.64 -0.91 11.60
N VAL A 105 2.53 -0.91 10.62
CA VAL A 105 2.61 0.06 9.53
C VAL A 105 2.93 -0.67 8.24
N GLN A 106 2.35 -0.21 7.13
CA GLN A 106 2.59 -0.74 5.80
C GLN A 106 3.17 0.35 4.90
N LEU A 107 4.35 0.11 4.36
CA LEU A 107 4.99 0.86 3.29
C LEU A 107 4.96 0.01 2.01
N GLN A 108 5.57 0.40 0.94
CA GLN A 108 5.63 -0.29 -0.37
C GLN A 108 5.04 0.55 -1.50
N THR A 109 5.51 1.81 -1.63
CA THR A 109 5.03 2.74 -2.68
C THR A 109 3.51 2.68 -2.83
N ILE A 110 2.79 3.00 -1.74
CA ILE A 110 1.34 2.93 -1.72
C ILE A 110 0.78 4.26 -2.22
N ALA A 111 0.24 4.26 -3.43
CA ALA A 111 -0.49 5.42 -3.94
C ALA A 111 -1.68 5.77 -3.05
N LEU A 112 -1.76 7.04 -2.64
CA LEU A 112 -2.83 7.58 -1.81
C LEU A 112 -4.08 7.76 -2.67
N THR A 113 -5.14 7.04 -2.36
CA THR A 113 -6.42 7.16 -3.07
C THR A 113 -7.57 7.23 -2.09
N ILE A 114 -8.59 8.02 -2.44
CA ILE A 114 -9.83 8.14 -1.65
C ILE A 114 -10.45 6.75 -1.42
N LEU A 115 -10.42 5.88 -2.42
CA LEU A 115 -10.98 4.54 -2.32
C LEU A 115 -10.29 3.73 -1.21
N ARG A 116 -8.94 3.72 -1.17
CA ARG A 116 -8.18 3.00 -0.15
C ARG A 116 -8.44 3.55 1.25
N ASP A 117 -8.49 4.87 1.38
CA ASP A 117 -8.70 5.55 2.65
C ASP A 117 -10.12 5.35 3.21
N THR A 118 -11.14 5.26 2.33
CA THR A 118 -12.54 5.17 2.76
C THR A 118 -13.09 3.76 2.86
N THR A 119 -12.51 2.77 2.18
CA THR A 119 -13.11 1.42 2.08
C THR A 119 -12.34 0.33 2.82
N LEU A 120 -11.06 0.55 3.11
CA LEU A 120 -10.21 -0.49 3.69
C LEU A 120 -10.14 -0.48 5.22
N GLY A 121 -10.68 0.55 5.90
CA GLY A 121 -10.47 0.75 7.34
C GLY A 121 -9.00 1.03 7.68
N LEU A 122 -8.28 1.63 6.74
CA LEU A 122 -6.88 2.01 6.85
C LEU A 122 -6.75 3.51 6.63
N THR A 123 -5.79 4.13 7.30
CA THR A 123 -5.52 5.57 7.20
C THR A 123 -4.19 5.82 6.51
N ASN A 124 -4.19 6.67 5.50
CA ASN A 124 -2.97 7.27 4.97
C ASN A 124 -2.51 8.36 5.92
N VAL A 125 -1.40 8.16 6.61
CA VAL A 125 -0.96 9.11 7.63
C VAL A 125 0.00 10.18 7.11
N ALA A 126 0.75 9.88 6.06
CA ALA A 126 1.68 10.85 5.47
C ALA A 126 1.95 10.55 3.99
N THR A 127 2.20 11.60 3.22
CA THR A 127 2.83 11.49 1.90
C THR A 127 4.34 11.44 2.10
N LEU A 128 4.98 10.38 1.62
CA LEU A 128 6.43 10.19 1.71
C LEU A 128 7.15 10.70 0.48
N LEU A 129 6.53 10.55 -0.70
CA LEU A 129 7.09 11.03 -1.96
C LEU A 129 5.99 11.32 -2.97
N HIS A 130 6.31 12.17 -3.93
CA HIS A 130 5.50 12.38 -5.12
C HIS A 130 6.12 11.62 -6.28
N ASN A 131 5.30 10.83 -6.93
CA ASN A 131 5.68 9.96 -8.01
C ASN A 131 4.74 10.14 -9.21
N GLY A 132 4.86 9.30 -10.20
CA GLY A 132 3.95 9.23 -11.33
C GLY A 132 4.03 7.86 -11.97
N LEU A 133 3.01 7.53 -12.73
CA LEU A 133 3.00 6.32 -13.54
C LEU A 133 3.56 6.62 -14.92
N GLY A 134 4.47 5.78 -15.38
CA GLY A 134 5.09 5.86 -16.69
C GLY A 134 5.06 4.54 -17.43
N ILE A 135 5.60 4.53 -18.63
CA ILE A 135 5.71 3.34 -19.48
C ILE A 135 7.15 3.16 -19.92
N MET A 136 7.68 1.96 -19.74
CA MET A 136 8.94 1.53 -20.32
C MET A 136 8.65 0.66 -21.55
N VAL A 137 9.34 0.93 -22.66
CA VAL A 137 9.19 0.23 -23.93
C VAL A 137 10.53 -0.29 -24.42
N ALA A 138 10.51 -1.29 -25.29
CA ALA A 138 11.70 -1.69 -26.04
C ALA A 138 11.98 -0.67 -27.16
N LYS A 139 13.25 -0.27 -27.32
CA LYS A 139 13.63 0.78 -28.28
C LYS A 139 13.47 0.38 -29.75
N ASP A 140 13.53 -0.91 -30.05
CA ASP A 140 13.33 -1.44 -31.40
C ASP A 140 11.91 -1.26 -31.92
N LEU A 141 10.93 -1.01 -31.02
CA LEU A 141 9.55 -0.66 -31.39
C LEU A 141 9.43 0.78 -31.95
N ASN A 142 10.47 1.63 -31.81
CA ASN A 142 10.46 3.01 -32.26
C ASN A 142 9.29 3.85 -31.68
N ILE A 143 8.88 3.55 -30.45
CA ILE A 143 7.85 4.28 -29.71
C ILE A 143 8.56 5.32 -28.84
N ASP A 144 8.32 6.61 -29.11
CA ASP A 144 8.93 7.74 -28.40
C ASP A 144 7.96 8.52 -27.52
N LYS A 145 6.64 8.22 -27.63
CA LYS A 145 5.56 8.83 -26.87
C LYS A 145 4.37 7.88 -26.76
N ALA A 146 3.57 8.06 -25.70
CA ALA A 146 2.51 7.11 -25.36
C ALA A 146 1.35 7.07 -26.36
N GLU A 147 1.13 8.14 -27.17
CA GLU A 147 0.12 8.11 -28.24
C GLU A 147 0.44 7.06 -29.34
N LYS A 148 1.70 6.68 -29.50
CA LYS A 148 2.09 5.62 -30.45
C LYS A 148 1.82 4.20 -29.97
N LEU A 149 1.25 4.04 -28.78
CA LEU A 149 0.87 2.76 -28.21
C LEU A 149 -0.54 2.30 -28.64
N ASP A 150 -1.13 2.89 -29.70
CA ASP A 150 -2.42 2.46 -30.18
C ASP A 150 -2.37 0.98 -30.63
N GLY A 151 -3.25 0.14 -30.08
CA GLY A 151 -3.28 -1.30 -30.27
C GLY A 151 -2.28 -2.11 -29.44
N ALA A 152 -1.36 -1.45 -28.72
CA ALA A 152 -0.30 -2.10 -27.95
C ALA A 152 -0.82 -2.90 -26.74
N THR A 153 -0.01 -3.88 -26.34
CA THR A 153 -0.21 -4.65 -25.10
C THR A 153 0.76 -4.13 -24.02
N LEU A 154 0.22 -3.71 -22.87
CA LEU A 154 1.02 -3.27 -21.72
C LEU A 154 0.97 -4.32 -20.61
N CYS A 155 2.14 -4.70 -20.10
CA CYS A 155 2.28 -5.48 -18.89
C CYS A 155 2.00 -4.59 -17.67
N ILE A 156 1.19 -5.07 -16.74
CA ILE A 156 0.86 -4.40 -15.47
C ILE A 156 0.79 -5.39 -14.32
N GLN A 157 1.02 -4.93 -13.11
CA GLN A 157 0.77 -5.73 -11.91
C GLN A 157 -0.66 -5.51 -11.42
N GLN A 158 -1.41 -6.60 -11.20
CA GLN A 158 -2.77 -6.53 -10.66
C GLN A 158 -2.83 -5.96 -9.24
N GLY A 159 -3.96 -5.37 -8.86
CA GLY A 159 -4.18 -4.79 -7.52
C GLY A 159 -3.48 -3.43 -7.31
N THR A 160 -3.04 -2.79 -8.40
CA THR A 160 -2.41 -1.47 -8.41
C THR A 160 -3.37 -0.40 -8.99
N THR A 161 -2.96 0.87 -8.93
CA THR A 161 -3.67 1.98 -9.60
C THR A 161 -3.43 2.03 -11.11
N MET A 162 -2.50 1.22 -11.60
CA MET A 162 -2.00 1.26 -12.99
C MET A 162 -3.06 0.95 -14.02
N GLU A 163 -3.92 -0.03 -13.76
CA GLU A 163 -5.01 -0.41 -14.68
C GLU A 163 -5.90 0.78 -14.97
N ARG A 164 -6.38 1.45 -13.92
CA ARG A 164 -7.24 2.61 -14.06
C ARG A 164 -6.55 3.76 -14.77
N ALA A 165 -5.32 4.07 -14.37
CA ALA A 165 -4.54 5.14 -14.98
C ALA A 165 -4.28 4.90 -16.48
N ALA A 166 -3.95 3.66 -16.86
CA ALA A 166 -3.72 3.28 -18.25
C ALA A 166 -4.99 3.45 -19.11
N LEU A 167 -6.14 2.99 -18.60
CA LEU A 167 -7.42 3.09 -19.32
C LEU A 167 -7.89 4.55 -19.44
N ASP A 168 -7.76 5.34 -18.37
CA ASP A 168 -8.12 6.77 -18.39
C ASP A 168 -7.21 7.56 -19.34
N PHE A 169 -5.90 7.24 -19.36
CA PHE A 169 -4.95 7.83 -20.32
C PHE A 169 -5.30 7.47 -21.78
N ALA A 170 -5.51 6.19 -22.05
CA ALA A 170 -5.87 5.73 -23.40
C ALA A 170 -7.14 6.41 -23.91
N LYS A 171 -8.17 6.49 -23.04
CA LYS A 171 -9.42 7.20 -23.36
C LYS A 171 -9.17 8.69 -23.64
N ALA A 172 -8.36 9.36 -22.83
CA ALA A 172 -8.05 10.78 -23.01
C ALA A 172 -7.27 11.06 -24.32
N LYS A 173 -6.45 10.11 -24.75
CA LYS A 173 -5.66 10.20 -26.00
C LYS A 173 -6.36 9.62 -27.23
N GLY A 174 -7.53 8.99 -27.06
CA GLY A 174 -8.27 8.37 -28.16
C GLY A 174 -7.56 7.15 -28.76
N ILE A 175 -6.77 6.43 -27.98
CA ILE A 175 -6.06 5.21 -28.36
C ILE A 175 -6.66 3.98 -27.67
N THR A 176 -6.38 2.80 -28.22
CA THR A 176 -6.76 1.50 -27.64
C THR A 176 -5.53 0.79 -27.14
N ILE A 177 -5.57 0.28 -25.90
CA ILE A 177 -4.50 -0.54 -25.32
C ILE A 177 -5.08 -1.84 -24.78
N LYS A 178 -4.26 -2.87 -24.73
CA LYS A 178 -4.55 -4.15 -24.07
C LYS A 178 -3.72 -4.25 -22.81
N LEU A 179 -4.33 -4.67 -21.70
CA LEU A 179 -3.63 -4.84 -20.43
C LEU A 179 -3.42 -6.32 -20.15
N GLN A 180 -2.15 -6.72 -20.01
CA GLN A 180 -1.76 -8.06 -19.59
C GLN A 180 -1.38 -7.99 -18.11
N GLN A 181 -2.22 -8.58 -17.26
CA GLN A 181 -2.05 -8.55 -15.81
C GLN A 181 -1.16 -9.67 -15.31
N TYR A 182 -0.33 -9.37 -14.30
CA TYR A 182 0.56 -10.31 -13.62
C TYR A 182 0.41 -10.22 -12.10
N ASP A 183 0.56 -11.34 -11.41
CA ASP A 183 0.40 -11.43 -9.95
C ASP A 183 1.55 -10.77 -9.19
N ASN A 184 2.74 -10.72 -9.79
CA ASN A 184 3.92 -10.15 -9.16
C ASN A 184 4.85 -9.51 -10.19
N ILE A 185 5.70 -8.61 -9.69
CA ILE A 185 6.61 -7.80 -10.51
C ILE A 185 7.67 -8.65 -11.25
N GLU A 186 8.09 -9.77 -10.69
CA GLU A 186 9.13 -10.60 -11.32
C GLU A 186 8.59 -11.29 -12.58
N THR A 187 7.36 -11.81 -12.53
CA THR A 187 6.70 -12.41 -13.70
C THR A 187 6.33 -11.35 -14.74
N GLU A 188 5.94 -10.15 -14.32
CA GLU A 188 5.69 -9.01 -15.20
C GLU A 188 6.97 -8.61 -15.97
N LYS A 189 8.08 -8.36 -15.24
CA LYS A 189 9.37 -8.02 -15.85
C LYS A 189 9.87 -9.10 -16.79
N ALA A 190 9.78 -10.36 -16.38
CA ALA A 190 10.20 -11.49 -17.22
C ALA A 190 9.39 -11.54 -18.53
N ALA A 191 8.09 -11.29 -18.47
CA ALA A 191 7.23 -11.25 -19.66
C ALA A 191 7.58 -10.08 -20.57
N PHE A 192 7.78 -8.88 -20.01
CA PHE A 192 8.17 -7.70 -20.77
C PHE A 192 9.53 -7.89 -21.44
N TYR A 193 10.55 -8.34 -20.69
CA TYR A 193 11.89 -8.57 -21.27
C TYR A 193 11.93 -9.71 -22.30
N ALA A 194 10.96 -10.63 -22.26
CA ALA A 194 10.77 -11.66 -23.26
C ALA A 194 9.94 -11.19 -24.49
N GLY A 195 9.56 -9.91 -24.55
CA GLY A 195 8.79 -9.33 -25.66
C GLY A 195 7.33 -9.79 -25.71
N ARG A 196 6.74 -10.22 -24.58
CA ARG A 196 5.30 -10.60 -24.52
C ARG A 196 4.37 -9.38 -24.41
N CYS A 197 4.90 -8.23 -24.04
CA CYS A 197 4.21 -6.95 -24.01
C CYS A 197 5.07 -5.91 -24.73
N ASP A 198 4.39 -4.96 -25.37
CA ASP A 198 5.04 -3.84 -26.06
C ASP A 198 5.57 -2.79 -25.08
N GLY A 199 4.97 -2.71 -23.91
CA GLY A 199 5.41 -1.84 -22.81
C GLY A 199 5.14 -2.44 -21.43
N MET A 200 5.85 -1.94 -20.43
CA MET A 200 5.64 -2.23 -19.01
C MET A 200 5.28 -0.92 -18.30
N LEU A 201 4.19 -0.93 -17.56
CA LEU A 201 3.68 0.22 -16.84
C LEU A 201 3.98 0.07 -15.35
N ASN A 202 4.64 1.07 -14.77
CA ASN A 202 4.95 1.07 -13.34
C ASN A 202 5.19 2.52 -12.85
N ASP A 203 5.45 2.66 -11.55
CA ASP A 203 5.98 3.90 -10.97
C ASP A 203 7.27 4.30 -11.66
N LEU A 204 7.45 5.59 -11.95
CA LEU A 204 8.64 6.09 -12.64
C LEU A 204 9.95 5.72 -11.94
N LEU A 205 9.99 5.79 -10.61
CA LEU A 205 11.16 5.38 -9.83
C LEU A 205 11.42 3.87 -9.95
N SER A 206 10.36 3.07 -9.95
CA SER A 206 10.45 1.63 -10.18
C SER A 206 10.92 1.31 -11.59
N LEU A 207 10.40 2.00 -12.62
CA LEU A 207 10.85 1.83 -14.00
C LEU A 207 12.32 2.19 -14.19
N GLN A 208 12.81 3.25 -13.56
CA GLN A 208 14.23 3.62 -13.61
C GLN A 208 15.12 2.54 -13.01
N ARG A 209 14.76 2.04 -11.83
CA ARG A 209 15.45 0.91 -11.18
C ARG A 209 15.44 -0.34 -12.06
N ASP A 210 14.27 -0.70 -12.59
CA ASP A 210 14.06 -1.91 -13.38
C ASP A 210 14.80 -1.82 -14.72
N LYS A 211 14.87 -0.63 -15.33
CA LYS A 211 15.69 -0.39 -16.52
C LYS A 211 17.17 -0.60 -16.24
N VAL A 212 17.70 -0.05 -15.15
CA VAL A 212 19.13 -0.21 -14.79
C VAL A 212 19.47 -1.68 -14.52
N SER A 213 18.55 -2.43 -13.92
CA SER A 213 18.73 -3.85 -13.60
C SER A 213 18.28 -4.80 -14.72
N ALA A 214 17.85 -4.28 -15.88
CA ALA A 214 17.44 -5.10 -17.01
C ALA A 214 18.61 -5.91 -17.59
N PRO A 215 18.37 -7.08 -18.23
CA PRO A 215 19.43 -7.87 -18.86
C PRO A 215 20.23 -7.11 -19.92
N LYS A 216 19.60 -6.14 -20.58
CA LYS A 216 20.19 -5.23 -21.58
C LYS A 216 19.61 -3.84 -21.40
N PRO A 217 20.11 -3.02 -20.44
CA PRO A 217 19.50 -1.72 -20.09
C PRO A 217 19.35 -0.76 -21.28
N ASP A 218 20.29 -0.79 -22.20
CA ASP A 218 20.30 0.10 -23.36
C ASP A 218 19.21 -0.21 -24.39
N ASN A 219 18.59 -1.38 -24.33
CA ASN A 219 17.50 -1.77 -25.23
C ASN A 219 16.15 -1.16 -24.82
N TYR A 220 16.06 -0.52 -23.66
CA TYR A 220 14.79 -0.01 -23.14
C TYR A 220 14.82 1.51 -22.98
N ALA A 221 13.67 2.13 -23.18
CA ALA A 221 13.42 3.55 -22.94
C ALA A 221 12.18 3.73 -22.05
N ILE A 222 12.26 4.69 -21.13
CA ILE A 222 11.08 5.16 -20.41
C ILE A 222 10.53 6.34 -21.21
N LEU A 223 9.24 6.28 -21.55
CA LEU A 223 8.58 7.34 -22.30
C LEU A 223 8.50 8.63 -21.46
N PRO A 224 8.52 9.80 -22.09
CA PRO A 224 8.42 11.07 -21.38
C PRO A 224 7.03 11.35 -20.80
N ASP A 225 6.03 10.58 -21.22
CA ASP A 225 4.65 10.76 -20.81
C ASP A 225 4.44 10.28 -19.37
N ILE A 226 3.75 11.10 -18.59
CA ILE A 226 3.29 10.74 -17.24
C ILE A 226 1.79 10.46 -17.32
N LEU A 227 1.38 9.21 -17.07
CA LEU A 227 -0.01 8.79 -17.20
C LEU A 227 -0.86 9.30 -16.04
N SER A 228 -0.30 9.29 -14.84
CA SER A 228 -0.90 9.91 -13.64
C SER A 228 0.18 10.44 -12.73
N LYS A 229 -0.16 11.47 -11.96
CA LYS A 229 0.65 11.95 -10.83
C LYS A 229 0.10 11.33 -9.57
N GLU A 230 0.95 10.67 -8.81
CA GLU A 230 0.57 9.99 -7.59
C GLU A 230 1.40 10.50 -6.40
N SER A 231 0.78 10.49 -5.23
CA SER A 231 1.47 10.68 -3.96
C SER A 231 1.52 9.31 -3.30
N ASP A 232 2.71 8.86 -2.98
CA ASP A 232 2.92 7.61 -2.27
C ASP A 232 3.16 7.87 -0.80
N GLY A 233 2.59 7.03 0.03
CA GLY A 233 2.66 7.18 1.47
C GLY A 233 2.70 5.86 2.21
N LEU A 234 2.46 5.96 3.49
CA LEU A 234 2.36 4.81 4.38
C LEU A 234 0.96 4.74 5.00
N MET A 235 0.56 3.54 5.35
CA MET A 235 -0.75 3.26 5.92
C MET A 235 -0.64 2.59 7.29
N VAL A 236 -1.59 2.95 8.15
CA VAL A 236 -1.87 2.29 9.41
C VAL A 236 -3.35 1.89 9.48
N ARG A 237 -3.76 1.10 10.46
CA ARG A 237 -5.20 0.88 10.73
C ARG A 237 -5.82 2.18 11.21
N SER A 238 -7.06 2.41 10.78
CA SER A 238 -7.83 3.59 11.20
C SER A 238 -8.33 3.47 12.63
N GLY A 239 -8.50 4.61 13.30
CA GLY A 239 -9.19 4.71 14.58
C GLY A 239 -8.28 4.82 15.81
N ASP A 240 -6.95 4.83 15.62
CA ASP A 240 -5.97 5.09 16.67
C ASP A 240 -5.23 6.39 16.39
N SER A 241 -5.77 7.50 16.88
CA SER A 241 -5.20 8.82 16.64
C SER A 241 -3.81 9.03 17.27
N GLU A 242 -3.47 8.32 18.34
CA GLU A 242 -2.15 8.39 18.94
C GLU A 242 -1.13 7.71 18.05
N TRP A 243 -1.44 6.52 17.54
CA TRP A 243 -0.60 5.82 16.59
C TRP A 243 -0.46 6.58 15.27
N GLU A 244 -1.59 7.05 14.69
CA GLU A 244 -1.60 7.86 13.47
C GLU A 244 -0.72 9.12 13.61
N ASN A 245 -0.80 9.82 14.73
CA ASN A 245 0.01 11.02 14.99
C ASN A 245 1.48 10.70 15.17
N LEU A 246 1.83 9.65 15.92
CA LEU A 246 3.23 9.24 16.09
C LEU A 246 3.86 8.90 14.74
N VAL A 247 3.14 8.16 13.89
CA VAL A 247 3.64 7.72 12.58
C VAL A 247 3.71 8.89 11.58
N ARG A 248 2.88 9.92 11.76
CA ARG A 248 2.84 11.11 10.87
C ARG A 248 4.00 12.07 11.11
N TRP A 249 4.45 12.25 12.36
CA TRP A 249 5.44 13.25 12.78
C TRP A 249 6.81 12.66 13.10
#